data_35cdbd888f6162292003c8168cc7530a
#
_entry.id   35cdbd888f6162292003c8168cc7530a
#
_cell.length_a   1.000
_cell.length_b   1.000
_cell.length_c   1.000
_cell.angle_alpha   90.00
_cell.angle_beta   90.00
_cell.angle_gamma   90.00
#
_symmetry.space_group_name_H-M   'P 1'
#
loop_
_entity.id
_entity.type
_entity.pdbx_description
1 polymer ?
#
loop_
_entity_poly.entity_id
_entity_poly.type
_entity_poly.pdbx_seq_one_letter_code
_entity_poly.pdbx_strand_id
1 'polypeptide(L)'
;ENKLICCSSLILVGLTFKNQNKHYRSSLSILQKFIKNNFDNSGFPKSRNPEELMICLKYLILIKEWIKESQNQIPDYLEEIIFNCGKSYSFLSKNLNELPLFNGSSEIKNEEFEKYLNYLNYNFNDNSKEKNGYVIFKDKKIVFIMDIGNSPDFKYSKKYQSGCLSFEITSNKEKLICNLGFDINKNNKIKLLSRSTAAHSTLYLNNHSSCIFRTSYPFKIHHENRLREGLKVVKKKIVIEKDFENIIASHNGYQNRYGYIHERSIKFIKKEKIFLGIDNLIKNKKASN
;
A
#
# COMPACT_ATOMS: atom_id res chain seq x y z
N GLU A 1 5.11 -9.40 7.81
CA GLU A 1 4.32 -9.33 9.04
C GLU A 1 4.83 -10.31 10.08
N ASN A 2 4.71 -11.64 9.92
CA ASN A 2 5.13 -12.65 10.92
C ASN A 2 6.58 -12.50 11.37
N LYS A 3 7.51 -12.14 10.46
CA LYS A 3 8.93 -11.90 10.83
C LYS A 3 9.10 -10.71 11.77
N LEU A 4 8.31 -9.66 11.58
CA LEU A 4 8.34 -8.49 12.46
C LEU A 4 7.78 -8.83 13.83
N ILE A 5 6.69 -9.58 13.89
CA ILE A 5 6.08 -10.05 15.14
C ILE A 5 7.08 -10.93 15.92
N CYS A 6 7.70 -11.91 15.27
CA CYS A 6 8.74 -12.72 15.91
C CYS A 6 9.93 -11.88 16.42
N CYS A 7 10.36 -10.90 15.62
CA CYS A 7 11.45 -10.01 16.00
C CYS A 7 11.08 -9.14 17.22
N SER A 8 9.85 -8.60 17.25
CA SER A 8 9.37 -7.81 18.39
C SER A 8 9.30 -8.66 19.68
N SER A 9 8.83 -9.90 19.57
CA SER A 9 8.77 -10.84 20.71
C SER A 9 10.17 -11.16 21.26
N LEU A 10 11.16 -11.37 20.38
CA LEU A 10 12.55 -11.61 20.78
C LEU A 10 13.20 -10.38 21.43
N ILE A 11 12.88 -9.18 20.97
CA ILE A 11 13.31 -7.93 21.59
C ILE A 11 12.73 -7.83 23.00
N LEU A 12 11.42 -8.06 23.16
CA LEU A 12 10.75 -8.03 24.46
C LEU A 12 11.38 -9.03 25.44
N VAL A 13 11.60 -10.28 25.03
CA VAL A 13 12.26 -11.31 25.84
C VAL A 13 13.66 -10.84 26.25
N GLY A 14 14.44 -10.29 25.33
CA GLY A 14 15.79 -9.81 25.60
C GLY A 14 15.84 -8.60 26.56
N LEU A 15 14.77 -7.79 26.61
CA LEU A 15 14.64 -6.67 27.55
C LEU A 15 14.12 -7.10 28.92
N THR A 16 13.28 -8.14 29.01
CA THR A 16 12.60 -8.55 30.23
C THR A 16 13.45 -9.47 31.10
N PHE A 17 14.19 -10.42 30.52
CA PHE A 17 14.89 -11.43 31.24
C PHE A 17 16.38 -11.09 31.44
N LYS A 18 16.87 -11.19 32.70
CA LYS A 18 18.30 -11.03 33.01
C LYS A 18 19.14 -12.04 32.22
N ASN A 19 20.30 -11.62 31.74
CA ASN A 19 21.24 -12.41 30.93
C ASN A 19 20.82 -12.70 29.48
N GLN A 20 19.73 -12.07 28.96
CA GLN A 20 19.29 -12.22 27.58
C GLN A 20 19.75 -11.09 26.65
N ASN A 21 20.71 -10.27 27.05
CA ASN A 21 21.24 -9.14 26.24
C ASN A 21 21.74 -9.55 24.85
N LYS A 22 22.21 -10.81 24.70
CA LYS A 22 22.63 -11.34 23.40
C LYS A 22 21.44 -11.44 22.45
N HIS A 23 20.28 -11.89 22.93
CA HIS A 23 19.04 -11.97 22.13
C HIS A 23 18.53 -10.58 21.77
N TYR A 24 18.58 -9.63 22.68
CA TYR A 24 18.22 -8.23 22.38
C TYR A 24 19.07 -7.66 21.24
N ARG A 25 20.42 -7.72 21.36
CA ARG A 25 21.32 -7.18 20.32
C ARG A 25 21.16 -7.86 18.97
N SER A 26 21.06 -9.20 18.95
CA SER A 26 20.84 -9.94 17.70
C SER A 26 19.50 -9.60 17.06
N SER A 27 18.44 -9.43 17.86
CA SER A 27 17.12 -9.05 17.37
C SER A 27 17.07 -7.64 16.79
N LEU A 28 17.79 -6.68 17.35
CA LEU A 28 17.95 -5.35 16.77
C LEU A 28 18.64 -5.40 15.40
N SER A 29 19.66 -6.23 15.24
CA SER A 29 20.33 -6.44 13.95
C SER A 29 19.38 -7.07 12.92
N ILE A 30 18.54 -8.03 13.34
CA ILE A 30 17.51 -8.64 12.49
C ILE A 30 16.45 -7.60 12.08
N LEU A 31 16.00 -6.77 13.04
CA LEU A 31 15.06 -5.68 12.80
C LEU A 31 15.59 -4.68 11.76
N GLN A 32 16.83 -4.24 11.93
CA GLN A 32 17.47 -3.31 10.96
C GLN A 32 17.53 -3.90 9.55
N LYS A 33 17.92 -5.18 9.42
CA LYS A 33 17.91 -5.90 8.14
C LYS A 33 16.49 -6.05 7.57
N PHE A 34 15.51 -6.32 8.45
CA PHE A 34 14.10 -6.39 8.04
C PHE A 34 13.61 -5.06 7.47
N ILE A 35 13.88 -3.95 8.15
CA ILE A 35 13.51 -2.59 7.71
C ILE A 35 14.12 -2.30 6.35
N LYS A 36 15.43 -2.42 6.19
CA LYS A 36 16.16 -2.17 4.94
C LYS A 36 15.62 -3.00 3.77
N ASN A 37 15.21 -4.23 4.02
CA ASN A 37 14.74 -5.14 2.97
C ASN A 37 13.28 -4.92 2.58
N ASN A 38 12.41 -4.48 3.49
CA ASN A 38 10.97 -4.47 3.28
C ASN A 38 10.35 -3.08 3.10
N PHE A 39 11.09 -2.02 3.43
CA PHE A 39 10.61 -0.65 3.26
C PHE A 39 11.41 0.10 2.19
N ASP A 40 10.78 1.08 1.58
CA ASP A 40 11.46 2.08 0.76
C ASP A 40 11.94 3.28 1.62
N ASN A 41 12.58 4.25 1.00
CA ASN A 41 13.14 5.42 1.69
C ASN A 41 12.06 6.35 2.31
N SER A 42 10.81 6.22 1.89
CA SER A 42 9.69 6.99 2.46
C SER A 42 8.98 6.26 3.60
N GLY A 43 9.50 5.10 4.01
CA GLY A 43 8.92 4.27 5.05
C GLY A 43 7.67 3.51 4.61
N PHE A 44 7.46 3.31 3.30
CA PHE A 44 6.34 2.51 2.82
C PHE A 44 6.79 1.06 2.58
N PRO A 45 5.97 0.05 2.92
CA PRO A 45 6.27 -1.33 2.57
C PRO A 45 6.42 -1.51 1.06
N LYS A 46 7.43 -2.25 0.62
CA LYS A 46 7.65 -2.55 -0.81
C LYS A 46 6.53 -3.36 -1.46
N SER A 47 5.62 -3.93 -0.68
CA SER A 47 4.36 -4.52 -1.13
C SER A 47 3.34 -3.49 -1.61
N ARG A 48 3.48 -2.23 -1.18
CA ARG A 48 2.56 -1.13 -1.37
C ARG A 48 1.17 -1.37 -0.73
N ASN A 49 1.12 -2.19 0.32
CA ASN A 49 -0.12 -2.53 1.03
C ASN A 49 -0.34 -1.56 2.20
N PRO A 50 -1.48 -0.81 2.23
CA PRO A 50 -1.80 0.12 3.33
C PRO A 50 -1.99 -0.55 4.69
N GLU A 51 -2.56 -1.74 4.74
CA GLU A 51 -2.73 -2.52 5.98
C GLU A 51 -1.37 -2.94 6.55
N GLU A 52 -0.47 -3.43 5.70
CA GLU A 52 0.89 -3.81 6.11
C GLU A 52 1.66 -2.61 6.68
N LEU A 53 1.47 -1.41 6.10
CA LEU A 53 2.05 -0.18 6.63
C LEU A 53 1.59 0.10 8.06
N MET A 54 0.27 0.05 8.31
CA MET A 54 -0.31 0.29 9.64
C MET A 54 0.18 -0.74 10.67
N ILE A 55 0.14 -2.03 10.32
CA ILE A 55 0.59 -3.10 11.20
C ILE A 55 2.08 -2.95 11.53
N CYS A 56 2.90 -2.68 10.52
CA CYS A 56 4.34 -2.47 10.73
C CYS A 56 4.61 -1.25 11.62
N LEU A 57 3.95 -0.13 11.37
CA LEU A 57 4.08 1.07 12.20
C LEU A 57 3.71 0.80 13.65
N LYS A 58 2.62 0.07 13.90
CA LYS A 58 2.20 -0.34 15.26
C LYS A 58 3.30 -1.11 15.99
N TYR A 59 3.88 -2.13 15.35
CA TYR A 59 4.94 -2.93 15.99
C TYR A 59 6.27 -2.18 16.14
N LEU A 60 6.62 -1.30 15.20
CA LEU A 60 7.83 -0.47 15.32
C LEU A 60 7.71 0.51 16.50
N ILE A 61 6.54 1.15 16.67
CA ILE A 61 6.26 2.00 17.83
C ILE A 61 6.32 1.18 19.12
N LEU A 62 5.69 0.02 19.16
CA LEU A 62 5.69 -0.87 20.32
C LEU A 62 7.11 -1.26 20.75
N ILE A 63 7.97 -1.62 19.78
CA ILE A 63 9.39 -1.90 20.04
C ILE A 63 10.08 -0.67 20.64
N LYS A 64 9.86 0.51 20.07
CA LYS A 64 10.46 1.75 20.58
C LYS A 64 10.05 2.03 22.02
N GLU A 65 8.75 1.91 22.35
CA GLU A 65 8.26 2.16 23.70
C GLU A 65 8.86 1.14 24.70
N TRP A 66 8.95 -0.15 24.37
CA TRP A 66 9.61 -1.14 25.24
C TRP A 66 11.11 -0.84 25.48
N ILE A 67 11.84 -0.38 24.45
CA ILE A 67 13.25 0.03 24.58
C ILE A 67 13.35 1.23 25.53
N LYS A 68 12.46 2.22 25.36
CA LYS A 68 12.40 3.42 26.20
C LYS A 68 12.08 3.08 27.67
N GLU A 69 11.06 2.25 27.93
CA GLU A 69 10.66 1.82 29.27
C GLU A 69 11.77 1.04 29.98
N SER A 70 12.55 0.27 29.23
CA SER A 70 13.71 -0.46 29.75
C SER A 70 14.97 0.42 29.91
N GLN A 71 14.87 1.73 29.72
CA GLN A 71 15.96 2.72 29.83
C GLN A 71 17.17 2.43 28.92
N ASN A 72 16.94 1.71 27.81
CA ASN A 72 17.96 1.49 26.80
C ASN A 72 17.94 2.61 25.74
N GLN A 73 19.10 2.80 25.09
CA GLN A 73 19.21 3.76 23.98
C GLN A 73 18.39 3.29 22.78
N ILE A 74 17.53 4.17 22.28
CA ILE A 74 16.75 3.90 21.08
C ILE A 74 17.65 4.06 19.84
N PRO A 75 17.72 3.07 18.93
CA PRO A 75 18.52 3.20 17.72
C PRO A 75 17.95 4.25 16.76
N ASP A 76 18.79 5.10 16.18
CA ASP A 76 18.39 6.18 15.27
C ASP A 76 17.57 5.68 14.07
N TYR A 77 17.96 4.53 13.49
CA TYR A 77 17.23 3.94 12.37
C TYR A 77 15.79 3.56 12.72
N LEU A 78 15.50 3.26 14.01
CA LEU A 78 14.15 2.94 14.47
C LEU A 78 13.29 4.20 14.56
N GLU A 79 13.85 5.32 15.02
CA GLU A 79 13.14 6.59 15.04
C GLU A 79 12.85 7.10 13.62
N GLU A 80 13.84 7.01 12.76
CA GLU A 80 13.72 7.40 11.36
C GLU A 80 12.62 6.62 10.64
N ILE A 81 12.61 5.28 10.77
CA ILE A 81 11.59 4.46 10.09
C ILE A 81 10.20 4.70 10.67
N ILE A 82 10.05 4.88 11.98
CA ILE A 82 8.76 5.21 12.60
C ILE A 82 8.24 6.55 12.05
N PHE A 83 9.08 7.57 11.97
CA PHE A 83 8.71 8.87 11.43
C PHE A 83 8.25 8.77 9.97
N ASN A 84 9.02 8.08 9.13
CA ASN A 84 8.71 7.92 7.72
C ASN A 84 7.44 7.07 7.48
N CYS A 85 7.29 5.94 8.20
CA CYS A 85 6.06 5.14 8.18
C CYS A 85 4.86 5.95 8.65
N GLY A 86 5.01 6.72 9.73
CA GLY A 86 3.95 7.56 10.28
C GLY A 86 3.47 8.63 9.32
N LYS A 87 4.39 9.30 8.60
CA LYS A 87 4.03 10.23 7.52
C LYS A 87 3.30 9.53 6.39
N SER A 88 3.76 8.35 5.98
CA SER A 88 3.13 7.55 4.92
C SER A 88 1.74 7.06 5.34
N TYR A 89 1.56 6.67 6.60
CA TYR A 89 0.27 6.31 7.17
C TYR A 89 -0.69 7.53 7.20
N SER A 90 -0.24 8.68 7.73
CA SER A 90 -1.03 9.90 7.75
C SER A 90 -1.44 10.38 6.34
N PHE A 91 -0.57 10.22 5.35
CA PHE A 91 -0.90 10.50 3.96
C PHE A 91 -2.14 9.72 3.49
N LEU A 92 -2.21 8.41 3.79
CA LEU A 92 -3.31 7.54 3.37
C LEU A 92 -4.56 7.63 4.26
N SER A 93 -4.38 7.72 5.60
CA SER A 93 -5.49 7.56 6.57
C SER A 93 -6.23 8.86 6.87
N LYS A 94 -5.59 10.03 6.67
CA LYS A 94 -6.14 11.33 7.08
C LYS A 94 -7.51 11.61 6.44
N ASN A 95 -8.51 11.85 7.27
CA ASN A 95 -9.92 12.08 6.91
C ASN A 95 -10.67 10.83 6.44
N LEU A 96 -10.17 9.64 6.73
CA LEU A 96 -10.83 8.37 6.47
C LEU A 96 -11.15 7.67 7.79
N ASN A 97 -12.25 6.89 7.83
CA ASN A 97 -12.55 5.97 8.93
C ASN A 97 -11.86 4.61 8.75
N GLU A 98 -11.55 4.27 7.51
CA GLU A 98 -10.98 2.99 7.11
C GLU A 98 -9.84 3.19 6.12
N LEU A 99 -8.84 2.32 6.14
CA LEU A 99 -7.77 2.32 5.16
C LEU A 99 -8.30 2.05 3.75
N PRO A 100 -7.65 2.60 2.71
CA PRO A 100 -8.02 2.31 1.33
C PRO A 100 -7.68 0.86 0.95
N LEU A 101 -8.54 0.25 0.14
CA LEU A 101 -8.49 -1.17 -0.24
C LEU A 101 -7.60 -1.39 -1.47
N PHE A 102 -6.31 -1.10 -1.35
CA PHE A 102 -5.32 -1.31 -2.41
C PHE A 102 -4.32 -2.39 -2.05
N ASN A 103 -3.84 -3.09 -3.06
CA ASN A 103 -2.65 -3.94 -3.02
C ASN A 103 -2.66 -5.00 -1.91
N GLY A 104 -3.84 -5.56 -1.63
CA GLY A 104 -4.01 -6.62 -0.65
C GLY A 104 -4.39 -6.16 0.75
N SER A 105 -4.81 -4.90 0.90
CA SER A 105 -5.41 -4.39 2.12
C SER A 105 -6.80 -4.99 2.35
N SER A 106 -7.13 -5.30 3.60
CA SER A 106 -8.47 -5.67 4.04
C SER A 106 -9.22 -4.47 4.62
N GLU A 107 -10.51 -4.66 4.92
CA GLU A 107 -11.32 -3.64 5.60
C GLU A 107 -10.85 -3.50 7.05
N ILE A 108 -10.16 -2.39 7.35
CA ILE A 108 -9.66 -2.08 8.69
C ILE A 108 -10.04 -0.66 9.07
N LYS A 109 -10.73 -0.54 10.22
CA LYS A 109 -11.03 0.74 10.83
C LYS A 109 -9.79 1.36 11.47
N ASN A 110 -9.60 2.65 11.24
CA ASN A 110 -8.45 3.38 11.76
C ASN A 110 -8.60 3.78 13.24
N GLU A 111 -9.82 3.81 13.76
CA GLU A 111 -10.17 4.45 15.05
C GLU A 111 -9.31 3.93 16.22
N GLU A 112 -9.16 2.62 16.36
CA GLU A 112 -8.36 2.05 17.46
C GLU A 112 -6.87 2.40 17.33
N PHE A 113 -6.35 2.40 16.10
CA PHE A 113 -4.96 2.75 15.89
C PHE A 113 -4.70 4.24 16.07
N GLU A 114 -5.63 5.10 15.67
CA GLU A 114 -5.56 6.55 15.95
C GLU A 114 -5.62 6.84 17.47
N LYS A 115 -6.45 6.13 18.23
CA LYS A 115 -6.47 6.21 19.69
C LYS A 115 -5.13 5.79 20.30
N TYR A 116 -4.53 4.72 19.79
CA TYR A 116 -3.20 4.25 20.22
C TYR A 116 -2.10 5.29 19.93
N LEU A 117 -2.08 5.88 18.73
CA LEU A 117 -1.14 6.94 18.39
C LEU A 117 -1.29 8.16 19.30
N ASN A 118 -2.52 8.60 19.51
CA ASN A 118 -2.83 9.75 20.38
C ASN A 118 -2.43 9.50 21.85
N TYR A 119 -2.66 8.30 22.38
CA TYR A 119 -2.26 7.91 23.72
C TYR A 119 -0.74 7.99 23.92
N LEU A 120 0.03 7.61 22.91
CA LEU A 120 1.49 7.67 22.93
C LEU A 120 2.06 9.01 22.45
N ASN A 121 1.21 10.01 22.19
CA ASN A 121 1.58 11.34 21.67
C ASN A 121 2.29 11.33 20.31
N TYR A 122 2.01 10.34 19.45
CA TYR A 122 2.45 10.35 18.07
C TYR A 122 1.49 11.17 17.21
N ASN A 123 2.01 12.22 16.59
CA ASN A 123 1.26 13.05 15.65
C ASN A 123 2.02 13.13 14.32
N PHE A 124 1.53 12.40 13.33
CA PHE A 124 2.10 12.41 11.99
C PHE A 124 1.25 13.26 11.06
N ASN A 125 1.89 14.06 10.23
CA ASN A 125 1.21 14.88 9.24
C ASN A 125 1.97 14.86 7.92
N ASP A 126 1.24 14.55 6.84
CA ASP A 126 1.74 14.62 5.47
C ASP A 126 0.66 15.24 4.57
N ASN A 127 1.02 16.32 3.89
CA ASN A 127 0.12 17.06 2.99
C ASN A 127 0.54 16.93 1.53
N SER A 128 1.45 16.01 1.20
CA SER A 128 1.84 15.76 -0.17
C SER A 128 0.64 15.27 -1.01
N LYS A 129 0.69 15.50 -2.30
CA LYS A 129 -0.36 15.06 -3.23
C LYS A 129 -0.07 13.70 -3.84
N GLU A 130 1.20 13.32 -3.91
CA GLU A 130 1.66 12.01 -4.36
C GLU A 130 2.67 11.44 -3.37
N LYS A 131 2.51 10.17 -3.03
CA LYS A 131 3.46 9.39 -2.24
C LYS A 131 3.33 7.91 -2.55
N ASN A 132 4.48 7.23 -2.73
CA ASN A 132 4.57 5.78 -2.92
C ASN A 132 3.69 5.20 -4.04
N GLY A 133 3.47 5.99 -5.09
CA GLY A 133 2.59 5.60 -6.18
C GLY A 133 1.10 5.68 -5.85
N TYR A 134 0.74 6.47 -4.85
CA TYR A 134 -0.64 6.90 -4.62
C TYR A 134 -0.75 8.40 -4.81
N VAL A 135 -1.83 8.84 -5.46
CA VAL A 135 -2.21 10.25 -5.55
C VAL A 135 -3.48 10.49 -4.76
N ILE A 136 -3.53 11.63 -4.05
CA ILE A 136 -4.66 11.99 -3.21
C ILE A 136 -5.13 13.39 -3.55
N PHE A 137 -6.43 13.53 -3.83
CA PHE A 137 -7.12 14.81 -3.88
C PHE A 137 -8.07 14.90 -2.68
N LYS A 138 -8.00 16.01 -1.96
CA LYS A 138 -8.83 16.25 -0.77
C LYS A 138 -9.51 17.62 -0.87
N ASP A 139 -10.81 17.64 -0.68
CA ASP A 139 -11.61 18.86 -0.54
C ASP A 139 -12.63 18.68 0.58
N LYS A 140 -12.48 19.45 1.68
CA LYS A 140 -13.37 19.42 2.86
C LYS A 140 -13.71 17.97 3.29
N LYS A 141 -14.82 17.45 2.77
CA LYS A 141 -15.40 16.15 3.13
C LYS A 141 -15.13 15.05 2.10
N ILE A 142 -14.54 15.39 0.97
CA ILE A 142 -14.26 14.45 -0.13
C ILE A 142 -12.78 14.06 -0.10
N VAL A 143 -12.52 12.77 -0.17
CA VAL A 143 -11.18 12.21 -0.36
C VAL A 143 -11.22 11.28 -1.56
N PHE A 144 -10.39 11.57 -2.54
CA PHE A 144 -10.11 10.72 -3.70
C PHE A 144 -8.71 10.16 -3.58
N ILE A 145 -8.56 8.86 -3.74
CA ILE A 145 -7.25 8.17 -3.75
C ILE A 145 -7.17 7.30 -4.99
N MET A 146 -6.06 7.36 -5.73
CA MET A 146 -5.83 6.53 -6.91
C MET A 146 -4.45 5.87 -6.84
N ASP A 147 -4.38 4.60 -7.22
CA ASP A 147 -3.12 3.86 -7.36
C ASP A 147 -2.47 4.15 -8.71
N ILE A 148 -1.33 4.83 -8.70
CA ILE A 148 -0.51 5.18 -9.87
C ILE A 148 0.90 4.60 -9.78
N GLY A 149 1.08 3.52 -9.05
CA GLY A 149 2.40 2.92 -8.82
C GLY A 149 2.63 1.65 -9.63
N ASN A 150 3.89 1.31 -9.79
CA ASN A 150 4.29 0.04 -10.39
C ASN A 150 3.80 -1.15 -9.55
N SER A 151 3.62 -2.30 -10.19
CA SER A 151 3.49 -3.54 -9.43
C SER A 151 4.75 -3.78 -8.59
N PRO A 152 4.62 -4.38 -7.39
CA PRO A 152 5.77 -4.71 -6.57
C PRO A 152 6.59 -5.84 -7.22
N ASP A 153 7.83 -5.97 -6.78
CA ASP A 153 8.65 -7.12 -7.16
C ASP A 153 8.00 -8.44 -6.73
N PHE A 154 8.35 -9.52 -7.41
CA PHE A 154 7.88 -10.89 -7.13
C PHE A 154 7.87 -11.23 -5.63
N LYS A 155 8.94 -10.86 -4.93
CA LYS A 155 9.13 -11.14 -3.49
C LYS A 155 8.04 -10.54 -2.61
N TYR A 156 7.48 -9.39 -2.99
CA TYR A 156 6.49 -8.62 -2.21
C TYR A 156 5.06 -8.75 -2.73
N SER A 157 4.82 -9.56 -3.77
CA SER A 157 3.56 -9.59 -4.52
C SER A 157 2.53 -10.59 -4.01
N LYS A 158 2.73 -11.23 -2.85
CA LYS A 158 1.87 -12.32 -2.36
C LYS A 158 0.39 -11.93 -2.21
N LYS A 159 0.13 -10.72 -1.72
CA LYS A 159 -1.23 -10.17 -1.56
C LYS A 159 -1.58 -9.15 -2.66
N TYR A 160 -0.66 -8.83 -3.56
CA TYR A 160 -0.85 -7.81 -4.59
C TYR A 160 -2.05 -8.11 -5.47
N GLN A 161 -2.74 -7.04 -5.89
CA GLN A 161 -3.94 -7.06 -6.73
C GLN A 161 -3.68 -6.26 -8.02
N SER A 162 -4.29 -6.68 -9.14
CA SER A 162 -4.12 -6.03 -10.46
C SER A 162 -4.98 -4.76 -10.58
N GLY A 163 -4.87 -3.87 -9.59
CA GLY A 163 -5.68 -2.67 -9.44
C GLY A 163 -4.97 -1.36 -9.85
N CYS A 164 -3.91 -1.40 -10.64
CA CYS A 164 -3.25 -0.16 -11.09
C CYS A 164 -4.22 0.74 -11.85
N LEU A 165 -4.16 2.05 -11.58
CA LEU A 165 -5.09 3.09 -12.00
C LEU A 165 -6.52 2.95 -11.45
N SER A 166 -6.77 2.04 -10.49
CA SER A 166 -8.01 2.08 -9.74
C SER A 166 -8.00 3.21 -8.72
N PHE A 167 -9.20 3.64 -8.33
CA PHE A 167 -9.39 4.71 -7.36
C PHE A 167 -10.48 4.37 -6.36
N GLU A 168 -10.45 5.09 -5.23
CA GLU A 168 -11.52 5.11 -4.24
C GLU A 168 -11.98 6.55 -4.01
N ILE A 169 -13.26 6.74 -3.76
CA ILE A 169 -13.86 8.01 -3.38
C ILE A 169 -14.59 7.83 -2.06
N THR A 170 -14.26 8.68 -1.09
CA THR A 170 -14.92 8.77 0.21
C THR A 170 -15.54 10.14 0.36
N SER A 171 -16.79 10.21 0.81
CA SER A 171 -17.49 11.47 1.14
C SER A 171 -18.06 11.40 2.53
N ASN A 172 -17.83 12.44 3.36
CA ASN A 172 -18.21 12.45 4.78
C ASN A 172 -17.72 11.20 5.55
N LYS A 173 -16.55 10.69 5.18
CA LYS A 173 -15.94 9.47 5.73
C LYS A 173 -16.62 8.15 5.32
N GLU A 174 -17.64 8.18 4.47
CA GLU A 174 -18.31 7.01 3.90
C GLU A 174 -17.79 6.71 2.51
N LYS A 175 -17.48 5.45 2.20
CA LYS A 175 -16.98 5.01 0.89
C LYS A 175 -18.11 5.05 -0.14
N LEU A 176 -17.97 5.85 -1.19
CA LEU A 176 -18.86 5.90 -2.35
C LEU A 176 -18.41 4.96 -3.48
N ILE A 177 -17.10 4.91 -3.72
CA ILE A 177 -16.47 3.99 -4.67
C ILE A 177 -15.31 3.36 -3.93
N CYS A 178 -15.25 2.03 -3.91
CA CYS A 178 -14.17 1.27 -3.29
C CYS A 178 -13.76 0.09 -4.18
N ASN A 179 -12.55 -0.40 -3.95
CA ASN A 179 -12.08 -1.65 -4.52
C ASN A 179 -12.56 -2.83 -3.68
N LEU A 180 -12.48 -4.03 -4.23
CA LEU A 180 -12.68 -5.26 -3.46
C LEU A 180 -11.39 -5.54 -2.67
N GLY A 181 -11.41 -5.35 -1.36
CA GLY A 181 -10.29 -5.66 -0.48
C GLY A 181 -9.89 -7.12 -0.49
N PHE A 182 -8.79 -7.44 0.18
CA PHE A 182 -8.28 -8.80 0.29
C PHE A 182 -8.57 -9.38 1.68
N ASP A 183 -9.51 -10.31 1.77
CA ASP A 183 -9.83 -10.99 3.02
C ASP A 183 -9.26 -12.41 3.03
N ILE A 184 -8.36 -12.66 3.98
CA ILE A 184 -7.69 -13.96 4.13
C ILE A 184 -8.64 -15.08 4.56
N ASN A 185 -9.77 -14.74 5.19
CA ASN A 185 -10.74 -15.70 5.70
C ASN A 185 -11.76 -16.15 4.64
N LYS A 186 -11.83 -15.46 3.50
CA LYS A 186 -12.72 -15.85 2.39
C LYS A 186 -12.20 -17.07 1.65
N ASN A 187 -13.10 -17.75 0.95
CA ASN A 187 -12.72 -18.93 0.17
C ASN A 187 -11.74 -18.59 -0.97
N ASN A 188 -11.03 -19.58 -1.48
CA ASN A 188 -9.98 -19.39 -2.48
C ASN A 188 -10.49 -18.76 -3.79
N LYS A 189 -11.75 -19.00 -4.19
CA LYS A 189 -12.32 -18.39 -5.40
C LYS A 189 -12.45 -16.88 -5.24
N ILE A 190 -12.95 -16.40 -4.09
CA ILE A 190 -13.09 -14.97 -3.79
C ILE A 190 -11.72 -14.31 -3.68
N LYS A 191 -10.74 -14.98 -3.05
CA LYS A 191 -9.35 -14.48 -2.99
C LYS A 191 -8.74 -14.30 -4.38
N LEU A 192 -8.95 -15.23 -5.30
CA LEU A 192 -8.47 -15.12 -6.67
C LEU A 192 -9.21 -14.00 -7.43
N LEU A 193 -10.52 -13.91 -7.24
CA LEU A 193 -11.34 -12.86 -7.87
C LEU A 193 -10.91 -11.47 -7.39
N SER A 194 -10.68 -11.27 -6.09
CA SER A 194 -10.24 -9.99 -5.53
C SER A 194 -8.90 -9.50 -6.08
N ARG A 195 -8.11 -10.40 -6.67
CA ARG A 195 -6.82 -10.05 -7.29
C ARG A 195 -6.94 -9.67 -8.75
N SER A 196 -8.07 -9.97 -9.39
CA SER A 196 -8.30 -9.64 -10.79
C SER A 196 -8.57 -8.14 -10.98
N THR A 197 -8.22 -7.61 -12.14
CA THR A 197 -8.52 -6.21 -12.49
C THR A 197 -10.02 -5.93 -12.46
N ALA A 198 -10.87 -6.92 -12.78
CA ALA A 198 -12.33 -6.79 -12.75
C ALA A 198 -12.92 -6.50 -11.35
N ALA A 199 -12.14 -6.74 -10.28
CA ALA A 199 -12.55 -6.45 -8.90
C ALA A 199 -12.19 -5.03 -8.45
N HIS A 200 -11.71 -4.18 -9.36
CA HIS A 200 -11.22 -2.84 -9.06
C HIS A 200 -11.86 -1.80 -10.00
N SER A 201 -11.90 -0.55 -9.53
CA SER A 201 -12.44 0.59 -10.29
C SER A 201 -11.50 1.05 -11.42
N THR A 202 -11.07 0.12 -12.29
CA THR A 202 -10.16 0.40 -13.40
C THR A 202 -10.57 -0.34 -14.68
N LEU A 203 -9.97 0.00 -15.83
CA LEU A 203 -10.27 -0.63 -17.11
C LEU A 203 -9.86 -2.10 -17.13
N TYR A 204 -10.79 -2.94 -17.50
CA TYR A 204 -10.62 -4.38 -17.70
C TYR A 204 -10.77 -4.73 -19.16
N LEU A 205 -9.77 -5.38 -19.76
CA LEU A 205 -9.71 -5.59 -21.20
C LEU A 205 -9.86 -7.06 -21.56
N ASN A 206 -10.89 -7.38 -22.34
CA ASN A 206 -11.10 -8.69 -22.95
C ASN A 206 -10.95 -9.88 -21.98
N ASN A 207 -11.58 -9.78 -20.81
CA ASN A 207 -11.54 -10.80 -19.75
C ASN A 207 -10.14 -11.15 -19.21
N HIS A 208 -9.17 -10.22 -19.32
CA HIS A 208 -7.82 -10.41 -18.81
C HIS A 208 -7.40 -9.30 -17.86
N SER A 209 -6.81 -9.71 -16.76
CA SER A 209 -6.19 -8.78 -15.81
C SER A 209 -4.92 -8.13 -16.38
N SER A 210 -4.64 -6.91 -15.91
CA SER A 210 -3.45 -6.15 -16.28
C SER A 210 -2.13 -6.74 -15.80
N CYS A 211 -2.18 -7.71 -14.86
CA CYS A 211 -1.04 -8.49 -14.39
C CYS A 211 -1.34 -9.98 -14.48
N ILE A 212 -0.29 -10.82 -14.53
CA ILE A 212 -0.39 -12.27 -14.54
C ILE A 212 0.16 -12.82 -13.22
N PHE A 213 -0.64 -13.63 -12.53
CA PHE A 213 -0.22 -14.35 -11.34
C PHE A 213 0.15 -15.79 -11.65
N ARG A 214 1.06 -16.36 -10.86
CA ARG A 214 1.40 -17.77 -10.96
C ARG A 214 0.24 -18.61 -10.42
N THR A 215 -0.26 -19.53 -11.23
CA THR A 215 -1.14 -20.60 -10.78
C THR A 215 -0.32 -21.73 -10.19
N SER A 216 -0.88 -22.46 -9.23
CA SER A 216 -0.19 -23.57 -8.56
C SER A 216 0.33 -24.60 -9.56
N TYR A 217 1.61 -24.91 -9.46
CA TYR A 217 2.17 -26.16 -9.99
C TYR A 217 2.30 -27.14 -8.84
N PRO A 218 2.00 -28.44 -9.03
CA PRO A 218 1.90 -29.42 -7.93
C PRO A 218 3.14 -29.57 -7.04
N PHE A 219 4.28 -28.97 -7.41
CA PHE A 219 5.53 -29.10 -6.65
C PHE A 219 6.13 -27.78 -6.12
N LYS A 220 5.45 -26.61 -6.22
CA LYS A 220 6.00 -25.31 -5.80
C LYS A 220 5.01 -24.48 -4.98
N ILE A 221 4.57 -25.00 -3.86
CA ILE A 221 3.63 -24.38 -2.91
C ILE A 221 4.08 -22.96 -2.45
N HIS A 222 5.38 -22.71 -2.38
CA HIS A 222 5.91 -21.41 -1.87
C HIS A 222 5.80 -20.22 -2.84
N HIS A 223 5.48 -20.46 -4.12
CA HIS A 223 5.40 -19.41 -5.15
C HIS A 223 4.00 -19.18 -5.70
N GLU A 224 3.01 -19.86 -5.14
CA GLU A 224 1.62 -19.67 -5.49
C GLU A 224 1.16 -18.23 -5.27
N ASN A 225 0.32 -17.77 -6.17
CA ASN A 225 -0.31 -16.45 -6.09
C ASN A 225 0.64 -15.25 -6.14
N ARG A 226 1.93 -15.42 -6.47
CA ARG A 226 2.84 -14.31 -6.72
C ARG A 226 2.76 -13.85 -8.17
N LEU A 227 3.19 -12.63 -8.44
CA LEU A 227 3.30 -12.09 -9.79
C LEU A 227 4.22 -12.99 -10.66
N ARG A 228 3.70 -13.38 -11.82
CA ARG A 228 4.49 -13.90 -12.92
C ARG A 228 4.94 -12.77 -13.83
N GLU A 229 4.00 -11.89 -14.17
CA GLU A 229 4.23 -10.72 -15.00
C GLU A 229 3.51 -9.52 -14.35
N GLY A 230 4.28 -8.52 -13.97
CA GLY A 230 3.81 -7.26 -13.41
C GLY A 230 3.71 -6.19 -14.48
N LEU A 231 3.28 -5.01 -14.07
CA LEU A 231 3.19 -3.83 -14.92
C LEU A 231 4.07 -2.69 -14.43
N LYS A 232 4.36 -1.77 -15.33
CA LYS A 232 5.04 -0.50 -15.03
C LYS A 232 4.14 0.67 -15.43
N VAL A 233 4.09 1.67 -14.58
CA VAL A 233 3.51 2.96 -14.90
C VAL A 233 4.52 3.70 -15.80
N VAL A 234 4.08 4.08 -17.00
CA VAL A 234 4.94 4.65 -18.04
C VAL A 234 4.80 6.16 -18.18
N LYS A 235 3.71 6.72 -17.65
CA LYS A 235 3.45 8.16 -17.62
C LYS A 235 2.72 8.55 -16.35
N LYS A 236 3.13 9.67 -15.76
CA LYS A 236 2.44 10.36 -14.66
C LYS A 236 2.50 11.85 -14.88
N LYS A 237 1.35 12.52 -14.76
CA LYS A 237 1.26 13.98 -14.76
C LYS A 237 0.16 14.39 -13.79
N ILE A 238 0.52 15.15 -12.77
CA ILE A 238 -0.41 15.71 -11.78
C ILE A 238 -0.43 17.22 -11.98
N VAL A 239 -1.63 17.78 -12.12
CA VAL A 239 -1.86 19.22 -12.25
C VAL A 239 -2.77 19.65 -11.11
N ILE A 240 -2.34 20.65 -10.35
CA ILE A 240 -3.08 21.17 -9.20
C ILE A 240 -3.30 22.65 -9.44
N GLU A 241 -4.56 23.00 -9.66
CA GLU A 241 -5.01 24.37 -9.87
C GLU A 241 -6.00 24.78 -8.76
N LYS A 242 -6.31 26.07 -8.69
CA LYS A 242 -7.27 26.60 -7.74
C LYS A 242 -8.64 25.92 -7.87
N ASP A 243 -9.11 25.75 -9.08
CA ASP A 243 -10.48 25.29 -9.38
C ASP A 243 -10.57 23.79 -9.68
N PHE A 244 -9.45 23.15 -10.01
CA PHE A 244 -9.44 21.72 -10.29
C PHE A 244 -8.10 21.06 -9.92
N GLU A 245 -8.17 19.73 -9.76
CA GLU A 245 -7.01 18.85 -9.69
C GLU A 245 -7.15 17.78 -10.78
N ASN A 246 -6.07 17.46 -11.49
CA ASN A 246 -6.09 16.48 -12.56
C ASN A 246 -4.91 15.52 -12.45
N ILE A 247 -5.16 14.24 -12.63
CA ILE A 247 -4.15 13.18 -12.76
C ILE A 247 -4.28 12.51 -14.13
N ILE A 248 -3.17 12.37 -14.82
CA ILE A 248 -3.06 11.55 -16.03
C ILE A 248 -1.97 10.53 -15.75
N ALA A 249 -2.30 9.25 -15.77
CA ALA A 249 -1.34 8.17 -15.60
C ALA A 249 -1.60 7.04 -16.57
N SER A 250 -0.55 6.32 -16.95
CA SER A 250 -0.69 5.19 -17.88
C SER A 250 0.22 4.03 -17.48
N HIS A 251 -0.19 2.79 -17.80
CA HIS A 251 0.57 1.59 -17.54
C HIS A 251 0.62 0.65 -18.74
N ASN A 252 1.65 -0.20 -18.78
CA ASN A 252 1.90 -1.14 -19.86
C ASN A 252 1.30 -2.56 -19.64
N GLY A 253 0.40 -2.75 -18.69
CA GLY A 253 -0.11 -4.08 -18.30
C GLY A 253 -0.84 -4.83 -19.43
N TYR A 254 -1.30 -4.14 -20.47
CA TYR A 254 -1.95 -4.74 -21.64
C TYR A 254 -1.04 -4.76 -22.89
N GLN A 255 0.20 -4.23 -22.77
CA GLN A 255 1.08 -4.06 -23.93
C GLN A 255 1.52 -5.39 -24.53
N ASN A 256 2.01 -6.33 -23.71
CA ASN A 256 2.54 -7.60 -24.21
C ASN A 256 1.47 -8.47 -24.86
N ARG A 257 0.23 -8.44 -24.34
CA ARG A 257 -0.85 -9.29 -24.82
C ARG A 257 -1.66 -8.69 -25.96
N TYR A 258 -1.88 -7.37 -25.93
CA TYR A 258 -2.80 -6.69 -26.83
C TYR A 258 -2.18 -5.54 -27.63
N GLY A 259 -0.94 -5.18 -27.34
CA GLY A 259 -0.28 -4.04 -27.97
C GLY A 259 -0.84 -2.68 -27.52
N TYR A 260 -1.47 -2.59 -26.34
CA TYR A 260 -2.06 -1.35 -25.83
C TYR A 260 -1.47 -0.94 -24.48
N ILE A 261 -1.30 0.37 -24.33
CA ILE A 261 -1.08 1.04 -23.05
C ILE A 261 -2.43 1.58 -22.60
N HIS A 262 -2.81 1.32 -21.35
CA HIS A 262 -3.97 1.94 -20.72
C HIS A 262 -3.54 3.28 -20.13
N GLU A 263 -4.18 4.37 -20.55
CA GLU A 263 -4.06 5.70 -19.98
C GLU A 263 -5.40 6.10 -19.37
N ARG A 264 -5.36 6.57 -18.12
CA ARG A 264 -6.51 7.15 -17.41
C ARG A 264 -6.22 8.58 -17.03
N SER A 265 -7.20 9.46 -17.30
CA SER A 265 -7.25 10.82 -16.79
C SER A 265 -8.43 10.97 -15.83
N ILE A 266 -8.19 11.49 -14.62
CA ILE A 266 -9.26 11.87 -13.68
C ILE A 266 -9.08 13.33 -13.32
N LYS A 267 -10.11 14.14 -13.61
CA LYS A 267 -10.18 15.56 -13.27
C LYS A 267 -11.24 15.78 -12.19
N PHE A 268 -10.83 16.33 -11.05
CA PHE A 268 -11.72 16.75 -9.99
C PHE A 268 -11.97 18.26 -10.06
N ILE A 269 -13.20 18.66 -10.34
CA ILE A 269 -13.67 20.05 -10.38
C ILE A 269 -14.19 20.40 -8.98
N LYS A 270 -13.46 21.26 -8.26
CA LYS A 270 -13.66 21.48 -6.81
C LYS A 270 -14.99 22.15 -6.49
N LYS A 271 -15.40 23.15 -7.26
CA LYS A 271 -16.62 23.95 -7.02
C LYS A 271 -17.86 23.07 -7.17
N GLU A 272 -17.97 22.35 -8.26
CA GLU A 272 -19.08 21.47 -8.60
C GLU A 272 -19.03 20.12 -7.92
N LYS A 273 -17.86 19.73 -7.35
CA LYS A 273 -17.56 18.42 -6.76
C LYS A 273 -17.77 17.27 -7.77
N ILE A 274 -17.40 17.51 -9.02
CA ILE A 274 -17.53 16.56 -10.11
C ILE A 274 -16.18 15.90 -10.39
N PHE A 275 -16.20 14.57 -10.55
CA PHE A 275 -15.09 13.80 -11.09
C PHE A 275 -15.38 13.42 -12.53
N LEU A 276 -14.47 13.80 -13.43
CA LEU A 276 -14.51 13.43 -14.85
C LEU A 276 -13.39 12.45 -15.13
N GLY A 277 -13.76 11.23 -15.54
CA GLY A 277 -12.83 10.15 -15.87
C GLY A 277 -12.82 9.85 -17.35
N ILE A 278 -11.64 9.66 -17.94
CA ILE A 278 -11.44 9.24 -19.33
C ILE A 278 -10.42 8.11 -19.33
N ASP A 279 -10.78 6.99 -19.95
CA ASP A 279 -9.89 5.85 -20.21
C ASP A 279 -9.58 5.77 -21.71
N ASN A 280 -8.30 5.70 -22.04
CA ASN A 280 -7.80 5.55 -23.39
C ASN A 280 -6.97 4.27 -23.53
N LEU A 281 -7.15 3.54 -24.63
CA LEU A 281 -6.26 2.48 -25.06
C LEU A 281 -5.36 3.00 -26.16
N ILE A 282 -4.09 3.25 -25.85
CA ILE A 282 -3.11 3.81 -26.79
C ILE A 282 -2.36 2.64 -27.43
N LYS A 283 -2.50 2.50 -28.75
CA LYS A 283 -1.78 1.47 -29.51
C LYS A 283 -0.28 1.71 -29.44
N ASN A 284 0.46 0.70 -29.00
CA ASN A 284 1.91 0.73 -28.97
C ASN A 284 2.46 -0.48 -29.76
N LYS A 285 3.15 -0.18 -30.89
CA LYS A 285 3.60 -1.17 -31.91
C LYS A 285 4.59 -2.24 -31.41
N LYS A 286 4.94 -2.29 -30.12
CA LYS A 286 5.79 -3.35 -29.54
C LYS A 286 4.92 -4.46 -28.91
N ALA A 287 3.95 -5.01 -29.64
CA ALA A 287 3.45 -6.34 -29.35
C ALA A 287 4.49 -7.32 -29.88
N SER A 288 5.16 -8.08 -29.02
CA SER A 288 5.86 -9.29 -29.45
C SER A 288 4.80 -10.29 -29.93
N ASN A 289 4.91 -10.73 -31.16
CA ASN A 289 4.20 -11.87 -31.71
C ASN A 289 4.38 -13.11 -30.86
#